data_f494930ae78c677f3e4fd8a7cd0391a2
#
_entry.id   f494930ae78c677f3e4fd8a7cd0391a2
#
_cell.length_a   1.000
_cell.length_b   1.000
_cell.length_c   1.000
_cell.angle_alpha   90.00
_cell.angle_beta   90.00
_cell.angle_gamma   90.00
#
_symmetry.space_group_name_H-M   'P 1'
#
loop_
_entity.id
_entity.type
_entity.pdbx_description
1 polymer ?
#
loop_
_entity_poly.entity_id
_entity_poly.type
_entity_poly.pdbx_seq_one_letter_code
_entity_poly.pdbx_strand_id
1 'polypeptide(L)'
;MKTLSAINAAPYEQAAQSIEAYHQTILQGFAAFIYRTGGASLLTEATQPNKRLLVAFGSDHGLCGNYNELLADTVTEYSKNQPMVKQHILCIGSRMSNALLEQKLTPDVVLMPPASADGIGRLAGDIVTHIERLGRGQPLANLVVTLIYTQRAKHGYQESVTRALLPLDKSLLQPERRWHSRSLPDYSMAADALLSSLVRNHVFASVFRASAEAMVTENATRLALMQQAEQSVDEQLEEVQQEMSNVRQDEITNELMDIVIGHLA
;
A
#
# COMPACT_ATOMS: atom_id res chain seq x y z
N MET A 1 13.68 -4.32 -14.83
CA MET A 1 13.05 -3.85 -13.58
C MET A 1 12.96 -2.33 -13.52
N LYS A 2 14.08 -1.56 -13.66
CA LYS A 2 14.09 -0.07 -13.67
C LYS A 2 13.04 0.53 -14.63
N THR A 3 13.04 0.11 -15.89
CA THR A 3 12.10 0.58 -16.93
C THR A 3 10.64 0.28 -16.58
N LEU A 4 10.35 -0.92 -16.05
CA LEU A 4 9.01 -1.31 -15.64
C LEU A 4 8.52 -0.47 -14.44
N SER A 5 9.37 -0.22 -13.44
CA SER A 5 9.02 0.61 -12.30
C SER A 5 8.74 2.06 -12.70
N ALA A 6 9.51 2.61 -13.65
CA ALA A 6 9.30 3.95 -14.18
C ALA A 6 8.00 4.07 -14.99
N ILE A 7 7.70 3.07 -15.84
CA ILE A 7 6.48 3.05 -16.66
C ILE A 7 5.22 2.88 -15.79
N ASN A 8 5.31 2.07 -14.73
CA ASN A 8 4.15 1.78 -13.89
C ASN A 8 3.81 2.90 -12.90
N ALA A 9 4.72 3.80 -12.57
CA ALA A 9 4.47 4.84 -11.57
C ALA A 9 3.30 5.77 -11.95
N ALA A 10 3.30 6.32 -13.17
CA ALA A 10 2.29 7.27 -13.62
C ALA A 10 0.86 6.69 -13.69
N PRO A 11 0.62 5.46 -14.23
CA PRO A 11 -0.70 4.85 -14.20
C PRO A 11 -1.26 4.62 -12.78
N TYR A 12 -0.43 4.27 -11.82
CA TYR A 12 -0.87 4.12 -10.43
C TYR A 12 -1.19 5.46 -9.77
N GLU A 13 -0.41 6.51 -10.03
CA GLU A 13 -0.71 7.87 -9.58
C GLU A 13 -2.05 8.38 -10.16
N GLN A 14 -2.29 8.14 -11.44
CA GLN A 14 -3.56 8.48 -12.08
C GLN A 14 -4.74 7.71 -11.50
N ALA A 15 -4.56 6.41 -11.21
CA ALA A 15 -5.59 5.60 -10.57
C ALA A 15 -5.91 6.12 -9.16
N ALA A 16 -4.89 6.50 -8.36
CA ALA A 16 -5.07 7.09 -7.05
C ALA A 16 -5.82 8.44 -7.09
N GLN A 17 -5.56 9.28 -8.10
CA GLN A 17 -6.29 10.54 -8.29
C GLN A 17 -7.74 10.31 -8.73
N SER A 18 -7.98 9.38 -9.64
CA SER A 18 -9.31 9.07 -10.15
C SER A 18 -10.24 8.53 -9.06
N ILE A 19 -9.74 7.67 -8.18
CA ILE A 19 -10.53 7.12 -7.08
C ILE A 19 -10.88 8.18 -6.04
N GLU A 20 -10.08 9.24 -5.90
CA GLU A 20 -10.39 10.33 -4.97
C GLU A 20 -11.69 11.05 -5.35
N ALA A 21 -11.93 11.36 -6.62
CA ALA A 21 -13.17 11.96 -7.09
C ALA A 21 -14.38 11.05 -6.81
N TYR A 22 -14.22 9.75 -7.04
CA TYR A 22 -15.23 8.75 -6.70
C TYR A 22 -15.51 8.71 -5.20
N HIS A 23 -14.46 8.71 -4.37
CA HIS A 23 -14.58 8.71 -2.92
C HIS A 23 -15.31 9.95 -2.40
N GLN A 24 -15.01 11.13 -2.94
CA GLN A 24 -15.71 12.37 -2.61
C GLN A 24 -17.22 12.29 -2.93
N THR A 25 -17.59 11.66 -4.04
CA THR A 25 -19.00 11.41 -4.39
C THR A 25 -19.70 10.52 -3.37
N ILE A 26 -19.00 9.47 -2.88
CA ILE A 26 -19.53 8.60 -1.81
C ILE A 26 -19.71 9.37 -0.51
N LEU A 27 -18.76 10.22 -0.12
CA LEU A 27 -18.86 11.07 1.08
C LEU A 27 -20.05 12.03 0.99
N GLN A 28 -20.29 12.62 -0.18
CA GLN A 28 -21.49 13.43 -0.43
C GLN A 28 -22.77 12.59 -0.30
N GLY A 29 -22.75 11.34 -0.78
CA GLY A 29 -23.85 10.39 -0.60
C GLY A 29 -24.14 10.10 0.87
N PHE A 30 -23.10 9.91 1.68
CA PHE A 30 -23.24 9.78 3.14
C PHE A 30 -23.84 11.04 3.77
N ALA A 31 -23.32 12.21 3.44
CA ALA A 31 -23.83 13.49 3.95
C ALA A 31 -25.33 13.67 3.62
N ALA A 32 -25.74 13.37 2.37
CA ALA A 32 -27.13 13.41 1.95
C ALA A 32 -28.02 12.41 2.70
N PHE A 33 -27.53 11.17 2.86
CA PHE A 33 -28.24 10.12 3.59
C PHE A 33 -28.46 10.51 5.06
N ILE A 34 -27.41 10.98 5.74
CA ILE A 34 -27.46 11.36 7.15
C ILE A 34 -28.32 12.59 7.35
N TYR A 35 -28.24 13.57 6.44
CA TYR A 35 -29.11 14.75 6.47
C TYR A 35 -30.58 14.37 6.44
N ARG A 36 -30.95 13.38 5.61
CA ARG A 36 -32.34 12.90 5.46
C ARG A 36 -32.82 12.06 6.64
N THR A 37 -31.96 11.19 7.20
CA THR A 37 -32.30 10.23 8.25
C THR A 37 -32.06 10.73 9.67
N GLY A 38 -31.35 11.86 9.82
CA GLY A 38 -30.98 12.42 11.14
C GLY A 38 -29.80 11.73 11.81
N GLY A 39 -29.17 10.74 11.16
CA GLY A 39 -27.89 10.09 11.57
C GLY A 39 -27.88 9.30 12.89
N ALA A 40 -28.70 9.65 13.84
CA ALA A 40 -28.67 9.11 15.21
C ALA A 40 -28.96 7.59 15.29
N SER A 41 -29.76 7.04 14.37
CA SER A 41 -30.12 5.63 14.30
C SER A 41 -28.97 4.73 13.81
N LEU A 42 -27.92 5.30 13.21
CA LEU A 42 -26.80 4.56 12.63
C LEU A 42 -25.65 4.37 13.63
N LEU A 43 -25.65 5.15 14.70
CA LEU A 43 -24.71 5.04 15.81
C LEU A 43 -25.15 3.93 16.77
N THR A 44 -25.38 2.72 16.26
CA THR A 44 -25.47 1.56 17.16
C THR A 44 -24.17 1.54 17.96
N GLU A 45 -24.27 1.70 19.27
CA GLU A 45 -23.11 1.65 20.15
C GLU A 45 -22.32 0.40 19.81
N ALA A 46 -21.06 0.59 19.44
CA ALA A 46 -20.16 -0.51 19.13
C ALA A 46 -20.09 -1.39 20.37
N THR A 47 -20.83 -2.50 20.37
CA THR A 47 -20.52 -3.63 21.22
C THR A 47 -19.05 -3.94 21.01
N GLN A 48 -18.34 -4.31 22.09
CA GLN A 48 -16.88 -4.51 22.00
C GLN A 48 -16.53 -5.36 20.78
N PRO A 49 -15.60 -4.88 19.91
CA PRO A 49 -15.28 -5.61 18.70
C PRO A 49 -14.72 -6.99 19.06
N ASN A 50 -15.24 -8.03 18.42
CA ASN A 50 -14.84 -9.41 18.68
C ASN A 50 -13.88 -9.97 17.62
N LYS A 51 -13.75 -9.29 16.47
CA LYS A 51 -12.85 -9.65 15.38
C LYS A 51 -12.12 -8.42 14.86
N ARG A 52 -10.87 -8.63 14.48
CA ARG A 52 -10.04 -7.62 13.80
C ARG A 52 -9.46 -8.21 12.54
N LEU A 53 -9.49 -7.44 11.46
CA LEU A 53 -8.79 -7.72 10.22
C LEU A 53 -7.73 -6.64 9.99
N LEU A 54 -6.48 -7.04 9.85
CA LEU A 54 -5.40 -6.21 9.36
C LEU A 54 -5.19 -6.54 7.88
N VAL A 55 -5.19 -5.52 7.04
CA VAL A 55 -4.90 -5.64 5.61
C VAL A 55 -3.56 -4.96 5.37
N ALA A 56 -2.51 -5.74 5.11
CA ALA A 56 -1.14 -5.26 4.92
C ALA A 56 -0.78 -5.29 3.44
N PHE A 57 -0.46 -4.11 2.87
CA PHE A 57 -0.11 -3.93 1.47
C PHE A 57 1.40 -3.89 1.28
N GLY A 58 2.00 -5.03 0.98
CA GLY A 58 3.41 -5.14 0.68
C GLY A 58 3.69 -5.49 -0.77
N SER A 59 4.93 -5.92 -1.07
CA SER A 59 5.39 -6.24 -2.40
C SER A 59 5.42 -7.75 -2.68
N ASP A 60 5.33 -8.10 -3.95
CA ASP A 60 5.56 -9.46 -4.44
C ASP A 60 7.01 -9.64 -4.87
N HIS A 61 7.63 -8.61 -5.43
CA HIS A 61 9.00 -8.63 -5.93
C HIS A 61 9.96 -7.94 -4.96
N GLY A 62 11.22 -8.39 -4.96
CA GLY A 62 12.31 -7.78 -4.20
C GLY A 62 12.82 -6.47 -4.83
N LEU A 63 14.01 -6.07 -4.41
CA LEU A 63 14.71 -4.86 -4.85
C LEU A 63 14.00 -3.56 -4.49
N CYS A 64 13.23 -3.59 -3.41
CA CYS A 64 12.58 -2.44 -2.79
C CYS A 64 13.15 -2.09 -1.39
N GLY A 65 14.39 -2.53 -1.11
CA GLY A 65 15.06 -2.29 0.17
C GLY A 65 14.30 -2.95 1.33
N ASN A 66 14.19 -2.24 2.42
CA ASN A 66 13.52 -2.66 3.65
C ASN A 66 12.01 -2.34 3.68
N TYR A 67 11.38 -2.22 2.50
CA TYR A 67 9.97 -1.83 2.35
C TYR A 67 9.02 -2.74 3.14
N ASN A 68 9.18 -4.06 2.99
CA ASN A 68 8.30 -5.05 3.63
C ASN A 68 8.62 -5.20 5.13
N GLU A 69 9.88 -5.08 5.52
CA GLU A 69 10.32 -5.16 6.90
C GLU A 69 9.73 -4.02 7.74
N LEU A 70 9.79 -2.78 7.24
CA LEU A 70 9.17 -1.62 7.89
C LEU A 70 7.65 -1.78 8.05
N LEU A 71 6.98 -2.33 7.05
CA LEU A 71 5.57 -2.64 7.13
C LEU A 71 5.28 -3.74 8.14
N ALA A 72 6.07 -4.81 8.16
CA ALA A 72 5.92 -5.91 9.11
C ALA A 72 6.14 -5.43 10.56
N ASP A 73 7.09 -4.53 10.80
CA ASP A 73 7.28 -3.87 12.09
C ASP A 73 6.03 -3.09 12.51
N THR A 74 5.45 -2.32 11.60
CA THR A 74 4.20 -1.56 11.86
C THR A 74 3.03 -2.49 12.18
N VAL A 75 2.87 -3.60 11.45
CA VAL A 75 1.83 -4.62 11.71
C VAL A 75 2.04 -5.25 13.09
N THR A 76 3.29 -5.56 13.43
CA THR A 76 3.66 -6.19 14.70
C THR A 76 3.38 -5.26 15.88
N GLU A 77 3.78 -3.99 15.78
CA GLU A 77 3.52 -2.99 16.79
C GLU A 77 2.02 -2.76 17.00
N TYR A 78 1.27 -2.63 15.92
CA TYR A 78 -0.18 -2.48 15.98
C TYR A 78 -0.86 -3.71 16.61
N SER A 79 -0.38 -4.91 16.31
CA SER A 79 -0.89 -6.15 16.87
C SER A 79 -0.66 -6.26 18.38
N LYS A 80 0.52 -5.85 18.87
CA LYS A 80 0.87 -5.89 20.29
C LYS A 80 0.05 -4.94 21.14
N ASN A 81 -0.31 -3.79 20.60
CA ASN A 81 -1.03 -2.76 21.33
C ASN A 81 -2.51 -3.10 21.60
N GLN A 82 -3.04 -4.20 21.06
CA GLN A 82 -4.45 -4.57 21.22
C GLN A 82 -4.67 -6.11 21.30
N PRO A 83 -4.25 -6.77 22.36
CA PRO A 83 -4.13 -8.24 22.43
C PRO A 83 -5.45 -9.01 22.61
N MET A 84 -6.58 -8.37 22.92
CA MET A 84 -7.80 -9.02 23.43
C MET A 84 -8.82 -9.47 22.36
N VAL A 85 -8.51 -9.34 21.05
CA VAL A 85 -9.48 -9.62 19.97
C VAL A 85 -8.89 -10.66 19.01
N LYS A 86 -9.72 -11.58 18.51
CA LYS A 86 -9.31 -12.51 17.46
C LYS A 86 -8.86 -11.74 16.23
N GLN A 87 -7.56 -11.82 15.96
CA GLN A 87 -6.93 -11.11 14.86
C GLN A 87 -6.84 -12.00 13.63
N HIS A 88 -7.17 -11.42 12.48
CA HIS A 88 -6.96 -11.98 11.15
C HIS A 88 -6.03 -11.07 10.37
N ILE A 89 -5.15 -11.64 9.56
CA ILE A 89 -4.22 -10.90 8.71
C ILE A 89 -4.43 -11.30 7.26
N LEU A 90 -4.81 -10.33 6.43
CA LEU A 90 -4.83 -10.44 4.99
C LEU A 90 -3.59 -9.70 4.47
N CYS A 91 -2.72 -10.44 3.81
CA CYS A 91 -1.45 -9.93 3.29
C CYS A 91 -1.52 -9.80 1.77
N ILE A 92 -1.02 -8.69 1.23
CA ILE A 92 -0.81 -8.49 -0.20
C ILE A 92 0.70 -8.58 -0.47
N GLY A 93 1.09 -9.51 -1.35
CA GLY A 93 2.47 -9.76 -1.76
C GLY A 93 3.18 -10.88 -1.03
N SER A 94 3.91 -11.71 -1.78
CA SER A 94 4.64 -12.86 -1.25
C SER A 94 5.82 -12.43 -0.37
N ARG A 95 6.53 -11.35 -0.72
CA ARG A 95 7.63 -10.81 0.08
C ARG A 95 7.16 -10.28 1.43
N MET A 96 5.99 -9.61 1.43
CA MET A 96 5.37 -9.16 2.68
C MET A 96 4.98 -10.34 3.57
N SER A 97 4.43 -11.41 2.98
CA SER A 97 4.11 -12.63 3.73
C SER A 97 5.34 -13.22 4.42
N ASN A 98 6.48 -13.26 3.74
CA ASN A 98 7.73 -13.73 4.32
C ASN A 98 8.21 -12.83 5.48
N ALA A 99 8.17 -11.50 5.31
CA ALA A 99 8.53 -10.55 6.36
C ALA A 99 7.63 -10.70 7.61
N LEU A 100 6.33 -10.96 7.44
CA LEU A 100 5.43 -11.25 8.56
C LEU A 100 5.78 -12.57 9.26
N LEU A 101 6.11 -13.61 8.49
CA LEU A 101 6.50 -14.93 9.05
C LEU A 101 7.79 -14.83 9.87
N GLU A 102 8.78 -14.04 9.45
CA GLU A 102 10.00 -13.76 10.21
C GLU A 102 9.69 -13.13 11.57
N GLN A 103 8.63 -12.31 11.64
CA GLN A 103 8.13 -11.73 12.88
C GLN A 103 7.12 -12.60 13.64
N LYS A 104 6.98 -13.87 13.26
CA LYS A 104 6.06 -14.86 13.85
C LYS A 104 4.57 -14.49 13.71
N LEU A 105 4.24 -13.68 12.72
CA LEU A 105 2.88 -13.37 12.32
C LEU A 105 2.51 -14.19 11.08
N THR A 106 1.50 -15.05 11.20
CA THR A 106 1.04 -15.89 10.09
C THR A 106 -0.16 -15.24 9.42
N PRO A 107 -0.11 -14.86 8.13
CA PRO A 107 -1.26 -14.38 7.40
C PRO A 107 -2.30 -15.49 7.20
N ASP A 108 -3.59 -15.17 7.38
CA ASP A 108 -4.69 -16.10 7.07
C ASP A 108 -4.93 -16.22 5.57
N VAL A 109 -4.68 -15.12 4.83
CA VAL A 109 -4.85 -15.04 3.39
C VAL A 109 -3.72 -14.21 2.79
N VAL A 110 -3.16 -14.70 1.69
CA VAL A 110 -2.17 -13.97 0.88
C VAL A 110 -2.76 -13.75 -0.51
N LEU A 111 -2.84 -12.48 -0.92
CA LEU A 111 -3.23 -12.07 -2.27
C LEU A 111 -2.02 -11.51 -3.00
N MET A 112 -2.02 -11.64 -4.33
CA MET A 112 -0.96 -11.06 -5.16
C MET A 112 -1.32 -9.64 -5.57
N PRO A 113 -0.36 -8.68 -5.54
CA PRO A 113 -0.58 -7.36 -6.07
C PRO A 113 -0.80 -7.44 -7.59
N PRO A 114 -1.59 -6.52 -8.17
CA PRO A 114 -1.83 -6.54 -9.61
C PRO A 114 -0.58 -6.10 -10.38
N ALA A 115 -0.38 -6.69 -11.56
CA ALA A 115 0.74 -6.35 -12.45
C ALA A 115 0.60 -4.96 -13.09
N SER A 116 -0.61 -4.40 -13.15
CA SER A 116 -0.91 -3.08 -13.72
C SER A 116 -2.00 -2.36 -12.92
N ALA A 117 -2.14 -1.06 -13.15
CA ALA A 117 -3.16 -0.22 -12.50
C ALA A 117 -4.60 -0.74 -12.74
N ASP A 118 -4.87 -1.34 -13.91
CA ASP A 118 -6.18 -1.89 -14.25
C ASP A 118 -6.61 -3.03 -13.32
N GLY A 119 -5.65 -3.75 -12.74
CA GLY A 119 -5.90 -4.86 -11.81
C GLY A 119 -6.27 -4.42 -10.39
N ILE A 120 -6.08 -3.13 -10.02
CA ILE A 120 -6.34 -2.64 -8.65
C ILE A 120 -7.82 -2.83 -8.27
N GLY A 121 -8.74 -2.57 -9.21
CA GLY A 121 -10.18 -2.73 -8.96
C GLY A 121 -10.56 -4.16 -8.59
N ARG A 122 -9.93 -5.15 -9.23
CA ARG A 122 -10.15 -6.57 -8.90
C ARG A 122 -9.59 -6.90 -7.52
N LEU A 123 -8.37 -6.51 -7.21
CA LEU A 123 -7.77 -6.71 -5.89
C LEU A 123 -8.64 -6.07 -4.79
N ALA A 124 -9.10 -4.83 -4.99
CA ALA A 124 -9.99 -4.16 -4.05
C ALA A 124 -11.31 -4.92 -3.87
N GLY A 125 -11.91 -5.44 -4.94
CA GLY A 125 -13.09 -6.29 -4.90
C GLY A 125 -12.90 -7.59 -4.12
N ASP A 126 -11.77 -8.25 -4.28
CA ASP A 126 -11.40 -9.47 -3.56
C ASP A 126 -11.25 -9.19 -2.05
N ILE A 127 -10.58 -8.09 -1.69
CA ILE A 127 -10.44 -7.66 -0.29
C ILE A 127 -11.79 -7.32 0.33
N VAL A 128 -12.64 -6.55 -0.37
CA VAL A 128 -14.02 -6.23 0.10
C VAL A 128 -14.82 -7.50 0.34
N THR A 129 -14.75 -8.45 -0.60
CA THR A 129 -15.44 -9.75 -0.47
C THR A 129 -14.95 -10.53 0.75
N HIS A 130 -13.66 -10.45 1.06
CA HIS A 130 -13.09 -11.08 2.26
C HIS A 130 -13.57 -10.40 3.54
N ILE A 131 -13.62 -9.07 3.58
CA ILE A 131 -14.17 -8.28 4.69
C ILE A 131 -15.64 -8.67 4.94
N GLU A 132 -16.45 -8.72 3.88
CA GLU A 132 -17.87 -9.12 3.97
C GLU A 132 -18.03 -10.56 4.48
N ARG A 133 -17.16 -11.47 4.07
CA ARG A 133 -17.17 -12.87 4.52
C ARG A 133 -16.88 -12.97 6.02
N LEU A 134 -15.92 -12.22 6.53
CA LEU A 134 -15.60 -12.16 7.96
C LEU A 134 -16.70 -11.50 8.78
N GLY A 135 -17.41 -10.53 8.20
CA GLY A 135 -18.54 -9.84 8.83
C GLY A 135 -19.87 -10.59 8.78
N ARG A 136 -19.99 -11.72 8.05
CA ARG A 136 -21.24 -12.46 7.93
C ARG A 136 -21.77 -12.93 9.28
N GLY A 137 -23.06 -12.67 9.50
CA GLY A 137 -23.77 -13.08 10.72
C GLY A 137 -23.50 -12.22 11.96
N GLN A 138 -22.81 -11.07 11.78
CA GLN A 138 -22.54 -10.14 12.86
C GLN A 138 -22.79 -8.69 12.42
N PRO A 139 -23.16 -7.78 13.35
CA PRO A 139 -23.19 -6.35 13.04
C PRO A 139 -21.81 -5.88 12.59
N LEU A 140 -21.75 -5.03 11.55
CA LEU A 140 -20.50 -4.42 11.06
C LEU A 140 -19.71 -3.68 12.16
N ALA A 141 -20.41 -3.21 13.20
CA ALA A 141 -19.81 -2.59 14.39
C ALA A 141 -18.88 -3.53 15.19
N ASN A 142 -19.02 -4.85 15.04
CA ASN A 142 -18.21 -5.85 15.76
C ASN A 142 -16.93 -6.24 15.01
N LEU A 143 -16.73 -5.75 13.78
CA LEU A 143 -15.54 -5.98 12.96
C LEU A 143 -14.71 -4.71 12.87
N VAL A 144 -13.46 -4.77 13.36
CA VAL A 144 -12.46 -3.73 13.13
C VAL A 144 -11.65 -4.10 11.90
N VAL A 145 -11.58 -3.20 10.93
CA VAL A 145 -10.73 -3.36 9.74
C VAL A 145 -9.73 -2.21 9.71
N THR A 146 -8.46 -2.55 9.60
CA THR A 146 -7.36 -1.59 9.54
C THR A 146 -6.51 -1.87 8.31
N LEU A 147 -6.26 -0.84 7.50
CA LEU A 147 -5.34 -0.87 6.37
C LEU A 147 -3.96 -0.40 6.83
N ILE A 148 -2.92 -1.16 6.49
CA ILE A 148 -1.53 -0.83 6.77
C ILE A 148 -0.78 -0.85 5.44
N TYR A 149 -0.25 0.29 5.04
CA TYR A 149 0.42 0.46 3.75
C TYR A 149 1.45 1.57 3.84
N THR A 150 2.33 1.67 2.85
CA THR A 150 3.27 2.77 2.71
C THR A 150 2.74 3.83 1.76
N GLN A 151 2.94 5.09 2.14
CA GLN A 151 2.70 6.24 1.29
C GLN A 151 3.98 7.08 1.14
N ARG A 152 4.04 7.88 0.09
CA ARG A 152 5.12 8.87 -0.09
C ARG A 152 4.85 10.08 0.82
N ALA A 153 5.74 10.34 1.77
CA ALA A 153 5.71 11.56 2.57
C ALA A 153 6.08 12.79 1.73
N LYS A 154 5.74 14.00 2.23
CA LYS A 154 5.97 15.28 1.53
C LYS A 154 7.42 15.54 1.11
N HIS A 155 8.39 14.88 1.72
CA HIS A 155 9.84 15.02 1.43
C HIS A 155 10.42 13.84 0.67
N GLY A 156 9.58 13.01 0.03
CA GLY A 156 10.04 11.86 -0.77
C GLY A 156 10.40 10.60 0.02
N TYR A 157 10.34 10.63 1.34
CA TYR A 157 10.55 9.46 2.19
C TYR A 157 9.31 8.56 2.20
N GLN A 158 9.53 7.28 2.47
CA GLN A 158 8.46 6.31 2.71
C GLN A 158 7.95 6.46 4.14
N GLU A 159 6.65 6.42 4.31
CA GLU A 159 5.99 6.44 5.60
C GLU A 159 4.96 5.31 5.67
N SER A 160 5.05 4.48 6.70
CA SER A 160 4.04 3.48 6.99
C SER A 160 2.80 4.14 7.60
N VAL A 161 1.65 3.89 7.00
CA VAL A 161 0.37 4.46 7.42
C VAL A 161 -0.54 3.36 7.92
N THR A 162 -1.14 3.62 9.08
CA THR A 162 -2.19 2.78 9.66
C THR A 162 -3.50 3.56 9.60
N ARG A 163 -4.46 3.06 8.82
CA ARG A 163 -5.77 3.70 8.64
C ARG A 163 -6.89 2.77 9.07
N ALA A 164 -7.65 3.18 10.09
CA ALA A 164 -8.87 2.50 10.47
C ALA A 164 -9.92 2.68 9.34
N LEU A 165 -10.52 1.58 8.90
CA LEU A 165 -11.55 1.55 7.87
C LEU A 165 -12.93 1.25 8.45
N LEU A 166 -13.00 0.30 9.38
CA LEU A 166 -14.18 -0.03 10.16
C LEU A 166 -13.81 -0.11 11.64
N PRO A 167 -14.69 0.33 12.55
CA PRO A 167 -15.98 0.99 12.29
C PRO A 167 -15.80 2.32 11.57
N LEU A 168 -16.86 2.78 10.89
CA LEU A 168 -16.83 4.07 10.19
C LEU A 168 -16.50 5.21 11.16
N ASP A 169 -15.74 6.19 10.68
CA ASP A 169 -15.42 7.38 11.46
C ASP A 169 -16.72 8.11 11.84
N LYS A 170 -16.84 8.44 13.12
CA LYS A 170 -17.99 9.17 13.65
C LYS A 170 -18.20 10.52 12.94
N SER A 171 -17.15 11.13 12.40
CA SER A 171 -17.25 12.37 11.62
C SER A 171 -18.07 12.20 10.36
N LEU A 172 -18.01 11.01 9.71
CA LEU A 172 -18.82 10.68 8.54
C LEU A 172 -20.31 10.50 8.86
N LEU A 173 -20.64 10.24 10.12
CA LEU A 173 -21.98 9.96 10.60
C LEU A 173 -22.63 11.17 11.31
N GLN A 174 -21.93 12.31 11.34
CA GLN A 174 -22.48 13.53 11.91
C GLN A 174 -23.27 14.31 10.87
N PRO A 175 -24.52 14.69 11.15
CA PRO A 175 -25.30 15.50 10.22
C PRO A 175 -24.68 16.87 10.06
N GLU A 176 -24.48 17.29 8.82
CA GLU A 176 -24.16 18.69 8.54
C GLU A 176 -25.30 19.59 8.99
N ARG A 177 -24.99 20.67 9.69
CA ARG A 177 -25.99 21.61 10.21
C ARG A 177 -26.76 22.33 9.10
N ARG A 178 -26.21 22.39 7.88
CA ARG A 178 -26.81 23.10 6.75
C ARG A 178 -26.54 22.37 5.45
N TRP A 179 -27.61 22.05 4.76
CA TRP A 179 -27.54 21.51 3.39
C TRP A 179 -27.25 22.64 2.39
N HIS A 180 -26.22 22.48 1.58
CA HIS A 180 -25.72 23.53 0.69
C HIS A 180 -26.50 23.71 -0.61
N SER A 181 -27.49 22.86 -0.90
CA SER A 181 -28.31 22.92 -2.10
C SER A 181 -29.73 23.44 -1.81
N ARG A 182 -30.37 24.03 -2.82
CA ARG A 182 -31.80 24.42 -2.74
C ARG A 182 -32.71 23.19 -2.77
N SER A 183 -32.28 22.10 -3.38
CA SER A 183 -33.00 20.84 -3.43
C SER A 183 -32.60 19.95 -2.27
N LEU A 184 -33.58 19.41 -1.55
CA LEU A 184 -33.33 18.42 -0.51
C LEU A 184 -32.97 17.07 -1.17
N PRO A 185 -32.01 16.34 -0.60
CA PRO A 185 -31.70 15.01 -1.11
C PRO A 185 -32.85 14.05 -0.86
N ASP A 186 -33.15 13.22 -1.85
CA ASP A 186 -34.15 12.15 -1.73
C ASP A 186 -33.65 10.86 -2.39
N TYR A 187 -34.21 9.72 -1.97
CA TYR A 187 -33.89 8.41 -2.50
C TYR A 187 -35.13 7.50 -2.48
N SER A 188 -35.22 6.61 -3.48
CA SER A 188 -36.37 5.72 -3.70
C SER A 188 -36.20 4.31 -3.14
N MET A 189 -34.99 3.95 -2.70
CA MET A 189 -34.67 2.61 -2.17
C MET A 189 -34.82 2.55 -0.65
N ALA A 190 -34.84 1.32 -0.07
CA ALA A 190 -34.84 1.16 1.37
C ALA A 190 -33.58 1.75 2.01
N ALA A 191 -33.73 2.45 3.13
CA ALA A 191 -32.63 3.14 3.81
C ALA A 191 -31.45 2.21 4.16
N ASP A 192 -31.76 1.01 4.66
CA ASP A 192 -30.74 0.03 5.03
C ASP A 192 -29.95 -0.50 3.82
N ALA A 193 -30.64 -0.67 2.68
CA ALA A 193 -30.00 -1.07 1.43
C ALA A 193 -29.07 0.02 0.89
N LEU A 194 -29.52 1.29 0.96
CA LEU A 194 -28.71 2.43 0.57
C LEU A 194 -27.47 2.57 1.46
N LEU A 195 -27.65 2.50 2.78
CA LEU A 195 -26.54 2.57 3.73
C LEU A 195 -25.53 1.45 3.49
N SER A 196 -25.99 0.22 3.34
CA SER A 196 -25.11 -0.92 3.06
C SER A 196 -24.31 -0.73 1.78
N SER A 197 -24.94 -0.16 0.73
CA SER A 197 -24.28 0.17 -0.52
C SER A 197 -23.24 1.29 -0.37
N LEU A 198 -23.57 2.36 0.37
CA LEU A 198 -22.63 3.44 0.67
C LEU A 198 -21.42 2.95 1.45
N VAL A 199 -21.63 2.13 2.49
CA VAL A 199 -20.54 1.53 3.28
C VAL A 199 -19.64 0.67 2.39
N ARG A 200 -20.23 -0.20 1.58
CA ARG A 200 -19.47 -1.06 0.66
C ARG A 200 -18.62 -0.26 -0.31
N ASN A 201 -19.18 0.78 -0.92
CA ASN A 201 -18.48 1.64 -1.85
C ASN A 201 -17.38 2.46 -1.17
N HIS A 202 -17.61 2.92 0.07
CA HIS A 202 -16.58 3.59 0.88
C HIS A 202 -15.41 2.66 1.20
N VAL A 203 -15.70 1.43 1.61
CA VAL A 203 -14.67 0.40 1.86
C VAL A 203 -13.89 0.11 0.57
N PHE A 204 -14.59 -0.08 -0.56
CA PHE A 204 -13.96 -0.30 -1.86
C PHE A 204 -13.03 0.85 -2.26
N ALA A 205 -13.51 2.09 -2.21
CA ALA A 205 -12.71 3.26 -2.57
C ALA A 205 -11.48 3.43 -1.67
N SER A 206 -11.62 3.20 -0.37
CA SER A 206 -10.52 3.27 0.59
C SER A 206 -9.47 2.19 0.38
N VAL A 207 -9.88 0.95 0.10
CA VAL A 207 -8.98 -0.17 -0.23
C VAL A 207 -8.29 0.06 -1.56
N PHE A 208 -9.02 0.52 -2.58
CA PHE A 208 -8.46 0.86 -3.89
C PHE A 208 -7.37 1.93 -3.75
N ARG A 209 -7.66 3.01 -3.02
CA ARG A 209 -6.71 4.09 -2.77
C ARG A 209 -5.46 3.59 -2.07
N ALA A 210 -5.61 2.81 -0.98
CA ALA A 210 -4.49 2.23 -0.25
C ALA A 210 -3.62 1.34 -1.15
N SER A 211 -4.26 0.52 -2.01
CA SER A 211 -3.55 -0.31 -3.00
C SER A 211 -2.75 0.54 -3.99
N ALA A 212 -3.37 1.59 -4.54
CA ALA A 212 -2.70 2.48 -5.50
C ALA A 212 -1.51 3.22 -4.86
N GLU A 213 -1.69 3.80 -3.67
CA GLU A 213 -0.64 4.50 -2.92
C GLU A 213 0.53 3.57 -2.56
N ALA A 214 0.23 2.34 -2.11
CA ALA A 214 1.25 1.32 -1.82
C ALA A 214 2.08 0.98 -3.06
N MET A 215 1.43 0.78 -4.21
CA MET A 215 2.11 0.43 -5.46
C MET A 215 2.92 1.59 -6.04
N VAL A 216 2.44 2.84 -5.93
CA VAL A 216 3.22 4.04 -6.29
C VAL A 216 4.50 4.09 -5.46
N THR A 217 4.38 3.91 -4.15
CA THR A 217 5.52 4.00 -3.23
C THR A 217 6.51 2.85 -3.44
N GLU A 218 6.03 1.62 -3.62
CA GLU A 218 6.85 0.45 -3.92
C GLU A 218 7.67 0.65 -5.20
N ASN A 219 7.01 1.07 -6.30
CA ASN A 219 7.69 1.29 -7.58
C ASN A 219 8.68 2.45 -7.52
N ALA A 220 8.35 3.54 -6.81
CA ALA A 220 9.26 4.66 -6.61
C ALA A 220 10.52 4.26 -5.83
N THR A 221 10.35 3.46 -4.77
CA THR A 221 11.47 2.94 -3.97
C THR A 221 12.36 2.03 -4.79
N ARG A 222 11.75 1.09 -5.52
CA ARG A 222 12.48 0.18 -6.40
C ARG A 222 13.25 0.95 -7.47
N LEU A 223 12.65 1.97 -8.08
CA LEU A 223 13.31 2.81 -9.08
C LEU A 223 14.54 3.53 -8.50
N ALA A 224 14.39 4.14 -7.33
CA ALA A 224 15.49 4.85 -6.67
C ALA A 224 16.67 3.93 -6.35
N LEU A 225 16.39 2.74 -5.78
CA LEU A 225 17.44 1.75 -5.47
C LEU A 225 18.11 1.17 -6.71
N MET A 226 17.35 0.97 -7.81
CA MET A 226 17.89 0.54 -9.09
C MET A 226 18.82 1.60 -9.72
N GLN A 227 18.47 2.88 -9.59
CA GLN A 227 19.31 3.98 -10.06
C GLN A 227 20.61 4.05 -9.25
N GLN A 228 20.52 3.91 -7.93
CA GLN A 228 21.70 3.89 -7.07
C GLN A 228 22.62 2.70 -7.39
N ALA A 229 22.04 1.52 -7.58
CA ALA A 229 22.80 0.31 -7.95
C ALA A 229 23.49 0.45 -9.31
N GLU A 230 22.83 1.03 -10.31
CA GLU A 230 23.40 1.31 -11.63
C GLU A 230 24.60 2.25 -11.52
N GLN A 231 24.49 3.36 -10.79
CA GLN A 231 25.59 4.28 -10.56
C GLN A 231 26.78 3.59 -9.88
N SER A 232 26.54 2.77 -8.85
CA SER A 232 27.60 2.04 -8.16
C SER A 232 28.32 1.02 -9.07
N VAL A 233 27.57 0.38 -9.98
CA VAL A 233 28.17 -0.54 -10.96
C VAL A 233 29.00 0.21 -11.98
N ASP A 234 28.56 1.37 -12.44
CA ASP A 234 29.31 2.21 -13.38
C ASP A 234 30.63 2.69 -12.75
N GLU A 235 30.59 3.14 -11.49
CA GLU A 235 31.78 3.52 -10.73
C GLU A 235 32.79 2.36 -10.60
N GLN A 236 32.32 1.17 -10.25
CA GLN A 236 33.16 -0.03 -10.15
C GLN A 236 33.74 -0.44 -11.52
N LEU A 237 32.97 -0.27 -12.60
CA LEU A 237 33.46 -0.58 -13.93
C LEU A 237 34.61 0.34 -14.33
N GLU A 238 34.51 1.65 -14.03
CA GLU A 238 35.57 2.61 -14.27
C GLU A 238 36.85 2.27 -13.47
N GLU A 239 36.71 1.89 -12.18
CA GLU A 239 37.85 1.45 -11.36
C GLU A 239 38.55 0.25 -11.98
N VAL A 240 37.82 -0.79 -12.33
CA VAL A 240 38.38 -2.01 -12.93
C VAL A 240 39.07 -1.72 -14.27
N GLN A 241 38.48 -0.85 -15.09
CA GLN A 241 39.10 -0.42 -16.36
C GLN A 241 40.41 0.31 -16.13
N GLN A 242 40.49 1.14 -15.10
CA GLN A 242 41.68 1.87 -14.71
C GLN A 242 42.79 0.92 -14.22
N GLU A 243 42.42 -0.06 -13.36
CA GLU A 243 43.35 -1.10 -12.92
C GLU A 243 43.89 -1.94 -14.07
N MET A 244 43.02 -2.38 -15.00
CA MET A 244 43.44 -3.11 -16.20
C MET A 244 44.43 -2.31 -17.06
N SER A 245 44.16 -1.01 -17.20
CA SER A 245 45.06 -0.12 -17.96
C SER A 245 46.43 0.02 -17.30
N ASN A 246 46.48 0.14 -15.97
CA ASN A 246 47.73 0.23 -15.20
C ASN A 246 48.51 -1.08 -15.29
N VAL A 247 47.87 -2.23 -15.08
CA VAL A 247 48.52 -3.55 -15.20
C VAL A 247 49.12 -3.73 -16.60
N ARG A 248 48.39 -3.36 -17.66
CA ARG A 248 48.86 -3.44 -19.02
C ARG A 248 50.07 -2.52 -19.27
N GLN A 249 50.08 -1.33 -18.68
CA GLN A 249 51.24 -0.42 -18.76
C GLN A 249 52.48 -1.00 -18.08
N ASP A 250 52.28 -1.60 -16.88
CA ASP A 250 53.33 -2.24 -16.13
C ASP A 250 53.92 -3.44 -16.90
N GLU A 251 53.08 -4.29 -17.49
CA GLU A 251 53.53 -5.39 -18.36
C GLU A 251 54.37 -4.90 -19.54
N ILE A 252 53.87 -3.88 -20.29
CA ILE A 252 54.61 -3.32 -21.42
C ILE A 252 55.93 -2.73 -20.94
N THR A 253 55.95 -2.05 -19.80
CA THR A 253 57.18 -1.45 -19.22
C THR A 253 58.18 -2.55 -18.81
N ASN A 254 57.72 -3.62 -18.22
CA ASN A 254 58.56 -4.77 -17.85
C ASN A 254 59.15 -5.47 -19.10
N GLU A 255 58.34 -5.73 -20.13
CA GLU A 255 58.82 -6.29 -21.40
C GLU A 255 59.87 -5.38 -22.09
N LEU A 256 59.67 -4.06 -22.07
CA LEU A 256 60.68 -3.11 -22.58
C LEU A 256 61.97 -3.15 -21.75
N MET A 257 61.86 -3.22 -20.42
CA MET A 257 63.06 -3.35 -19.55
C MET A 257 63.83 -4.62 -19.78
N ASP A 258 63.14 -5.74 -19.99
CA ASP A 258 63.75 -7.03 -20.31
C ASP A 258 64.55 -7.00 -21.65
N ILE A 259 63.95 -6.34 -22.67
CA ILE A 259 64.63 -6.12 -23.95
C ILE A 259 65.87 -5.27 -23.79
N VAL A 260 65.82 -4.17 -23.03
CA VAL A 260 66.95 -3.28 -22.78
C VAL A 260 68.08 -4.00 -22.01
N ILE A 261 67.74 -4.77 -20.98
CA ILE A 261 68.72 -5.55 -20.22
C ILE A 261 69.37 -6.65 -21.09
N GLY A 262 68.55 -7.34 -21.93
CA GLY A 262 69.07 -8.35 -22.84
C GLY A 262 69.97 -7.78 -23.97
N HIS A 263 69.93 -6.48 -24.28
CA HIS A 263 70.82 -5.83 -25.24
C HIS A 263 72.14 -5.31 -24.60
N LEU A 264 72.16 -5.13 -23.28
CA LEU A 264 73.32 -4.62 -22.52
C LEU A 264 74.22 -5.75 -21.95
N ALA A 265 73.75 -6.99 -22.05
CA ALA A 265 74.51 -8.18 -21.65
C ALA A 265 75.17 -8.87 -22.87
#